data_9a12936acf1d3b6bc9b0e552de31ffc5
#
_entry.id   9a12936acf1d3b6bc9b0e552de31ffc5
#
_cell.length_a   1.000
_cell.length_b   1.000
_cell.length_c   1.000
_cell.angle_alpha   90.00
_cell.angle_beta   90.00
_cell.angle_gamma   90.00
#
_symmetry.space_group_name_H-M   'P 1'
#
loop_
_entity.id
_entity.type
_entity.pdbx_description
1 polymer ?
#
loop_
_entity_poly.entity_id
_entity_poly.type
_entity_poly.pdbx_seq_one_letter_code
_entity_poly.pdbx_strand_id
1 'polypeptide(L)'
;MTASLTCAVHCMAMPLVITILPYVGLSFIASEGFELVFFVLSAVLAIGSICWGIKQHKNKNILYLLSLGLSLLVLGRYAHENDWGLKGVVILVAGGLTIAVTHWINNKLCDSCKACHH
;
A
#
# COMPACT_ATOMS: atom_id res chain seq x y z
N MET A 1 14.50 7.32 0.00
CA MET A 1 14.40 6.55 -1.24
C MET A 1 14.16 5.07 -1.01
N THR A 2 15.03 4.39 -0.30
CA THR A 2 14.85 2.98 0.08
C THR A 2 13.57 2.73 0.87
N ALA A 3 13.16 3.64 1.75
CA ALA A 3 11.93 3.52 2.53
C ALA A 3 10.67 3.47 1.66
N SER A 4 10.61 4.27 0.59
CA SER A 4 9.46 4.31 -0.32
C SER A 4 9.35 3.03 -1.15
N LEU A 5 10.48 2.51 -1.63
CA LEU A 5 10.54 1.25 -2.36
C LEU A 5 10.18 0.06 -1.45
N THR A 6 10.71 0.04 -0.23
CA THR A 6 10.40 -0.97 0.78
C THR A 6 8.90 -0.96 1.11
N CYS A 7 8.31 0.22 1.25
CA CYS A 7 6.88 0.38 1.50
C CYS A 7 6.03 -0.15 0.33
N ALA A 8 6.43 0.13 -0.91
CA ALA A 8 5.75 -0.37 -2.10
C ALA A 8 5.80 -1.91 -2.20
N VAL A 9 6.98 -2.50 -1.97
CA VAL A 9 7.16 -3.95 -1.94
C VAL A 9 6.33 -4.59 -0.82
N HIS A 10 6.30 -3.96 0.36
CA HIS A 10 5.52 -4.43 1.50
C HIS A 10 4.02 -4.41 1.20
N CYS A 11 3.51 -3.31 0.64
CA CYS A 11 2.09 -3.18 0.27
C CYS A 11 1.66 -4.18 -0.81
N MET A 12 2.56 -4.54 -1.72
CA MET A 12 2.30 -5.56 -2.75
C MET A 12 2.40 -6.98 -2.21
N ALA A 13 3.39 -7.24 -1.35
CA ALA A 13 3.66 -8.58 -0.82
C ALA A 13 2.63 -8.99 0.25
N MET A 14 2.13 -8.06 1.06
CA MET A 14 1.26 -8.39 2.20
C MET A 14 -0.03 -9.12 1.82
N PRO A 15 -0.80 -8.71 0.81
CA PRO A 15 -2.00 -9.48 0.43
C PRO A 15 -1.67 -10.91 -0.01
N LEU A 16 -0.54 -11.10 -0.69
CA LEU A 16 -0.08 -12.42 -1.13
C LEU A 16 0.40 -13.26 0.06
N VAL A 17 1.16 -12.67 0.97
CA VAL A 17 1.66 -13.36 2.17
C VAL A 17 0.50 -13.81 3.05
N ILE A 18 -0.47 -12.95 3.32
CA ILE A 18 -1.64 -13.28 4.15
C ILE A 18 -2.46 -14.43 3.56
N THR A 19 -2.61 -14.47 2.22
CA THR A 19 -3.33 -15.57 1.56
C THR A 19 -2.56 -16.90 1.60
N ILE A 20 -1.24 -16.87 1.63
CA ILE A 20 -0.40 -18.08 1.65
C ILE A 20 -0.13 -18.57 3.07
N LEU A 21 -0.11 -17.67 4.05
CA LEU A 21 0.26 -17.93 5.44
C LEU A 21 -0.53 -19.09 6.10
N PRO A 22 -1.87 -19.19 5.93
CA PRO A 22 -2.65 -20.31 6.48
C PRO A 22 -2.22 -21.67 5.94
N TYR A 23 -1.78 -21.73 4.69
CA TYR A 23 -1.33 -22.98 4.05
C TYR A 23 0.03 -23.46 4.57
N VAL A 24 0.82 -22.56 5.15
CA VAL A 24 2.17 -22.88 5.71
C VAL A 24 2.11 -23.15 7.22
N GLY A 25 0.89 -23.12 7.82
CA GLY A 25 0.71 -23.41 9.25
C GLY A 25 1.00 -22.20 10.18
N LEU A 26 1.19 -21.02 9.63
CA LEU A 26 1.43 -19.78 10.40
C LEU A 26 0.15 -18.97 10.58
N SER A 27 -0.96 -19.66 10.83
CA SER A 27 -2.29 -19.04 10.99
C SER A 27 -2.38 -18.04 12.15
N PHE A 28 -1.50 -18.15 13.15
CA PHE A 28 -1.49 -17.22 14.29
C PHE A 28 -1.07 -15.79 13.89
N ILE A 29 -0.24 -15.65 12.81
CA ILE A 29 0.17 -14.35 12.27
C ILE A 29 -0.96 -13.76 11.41
N ALA A 30 -1.86 -14.60 10.91
CA ALA A 30 -3.05 -14.17 10.19
C ALA A 30 -4.23 -13.82 11.13
N SER A 31 -3.97 -13.61 12.44
CA SER A 31 -4.99 -13.14 13.36
C SER A 31 -5.46 -11.74 12.99
N GLU A 32 -6.76 -11.49 13.12
CA GLU A 32 -7.40 -10.21 12.76
C GLU A 32 -6.71 -9.00 13.41
N GLY A 33 -6.27 -9.14 14.66
CA GLY A 33 -5.56 -8.07 15.38
C GLY A 33 -4.19 -7.75 14.77
N PHE A 34 -3.45 -8.78 14.40
CA PHE A 34 -2.12 -8.62 13.80
C PHE A 34 -2.22 -7.99 12.40
N GLU A 35 -3.18 -8.47 11.62
CA GLU A 35 -3.48 -7.92 10.29
C GLU A 35 -3.87 -6.44 10.35
N LEU A 36 -4.74 -6.07 11.31
CA LEU A 36 -5.15 -4.69 11.52
C LEU A 36 -3.99 -3.78 11.89
N VAL A 37 -3.13 -4.22 12.82
CA VAL A 37 -1.94 -3.45 13.22
C VAL A 37 -1.00 -3.22 12.05
N PHE A 38 -0.73 -4.26 11.25
CA PHE A 38 0.09 -4.14 10.05
C PHE A 38 -0.53 -3.23 9.00
N PHE A 39 -1.84 -3.33 8.80
CA PHE A 39 -2.56 -2.46 7.88
C PHE A 39 -2.44 -0.98 8.28
N VAL A 40 -2.71 -0.66 9.55
CA VAL A 40 -2.61 0.71 10.07
C VAL A 40 -1.19 1.24 9.97
N LEU A 41 -0.20 0.43 10.36
CA LEU A 41 1.21 0.81 10.29
C LEU A 41 1.63 1.10 8.84
N SER A 42 1.27 0.23 7.91
CA SER A 42 1.56 0.40 6.48
C SER A 42 0.88 1.64 5.90
N ALA A 43 -0.37 1.92 6.29
CA ALA A 43 -1.09 3.11 5.87
C ALA A 43 -0.43 4.39 6.38
N VAL A 44 -0.01 4.41 7.65
CA VAL A 44 0.70 5.56 8.24
C VAL A 44 2.03 5.82 7.54
N LEU A 45 2.80 4.78 7.27
CA LEU A 45 4.07 4.89 6.54
C LEU A 45 3.85 5.36 5.10
N ALA A 46 2.83 4.86 4.42
CA ALA A 46 2.48 5.28 3.06
C ALA A 46 2.09 6.77 3.02
N ILE A 47 1.21 7.20 3.91
CA ILE A 47 0.80 8.60 4.03
C ILE A 47 2.00 9.50 4.33
N GLY A 48 2.83 9.13 5.31
CA GLY A 48 4.03 9.89 5.68
C GLY A 48 5.00 10.04 4.51
N SER A 49 5.27 8.95 3.80
CA SER A 49 6.16 8.94 2.64
C SER A 49 5.66 9.84 1.50
N ILE A 50 4.36 9.76 1.20
CA ILE A 50 3.74 10.57 0.15
C ILE A 50 3.67 12.06 0.55
N CYS A 51 3.32 12.36 1.80
CA CYS A 51 3.31 13.74 2.30
C CYS A 51 4.70 14.38 2.23
N TRP A 52 5.75 13.62 2.55
CA TRP A 52 7.12 14.08 2.39
C TRP A 52 7.46 14.37 0.92
N GLY A 53 7.09 13.45 0.01
CA GLY A 53 7.29 13.63 -1.41
C GLY A 53 6.56 14.87 -1.96
N ILE A 54 5.30 15.08 -1.58
CA ILE A 54 4.51 16.24 -2.01
C ILE A 54 5.15 17.56 -1.60
N LYS A 55 5.80 17.62 -0.44
CA LYS A 55 6.55 18.81 -0.03
C LYS A 55 7.71 19.12 -0.97
N GLN A 56 8.30 18.11 -1.59
CA GLN A 56 9.42 18.27 -2.52
C GLN A 56 8.96 18.62 -3.95
N HIS A 57 8.02 17.86 -4.52
CA HIS A 57 7.60 18.04 -5.92
C HIS A 57 6.29 18.81 -6.12
N LYS A 58 5.56 19.13 -5.05
CA LYS A 58 4.31 19.93 -5.02
C LYS A 58 3.17 19.37 -5.92
N ASN A 59 3.27 18.13 -6.38
CA ASN A 59 2.25 17.51 -7.21
C ASN A 59 1.21 16.80 -6.35
N LYS A 60 0.02 17.39 -6.27
CA LYS A 60 -1.09 16.88 -5.45
C LYS A 60 -1.84 15.71 -6.08
N ASN A 61 -1.62 15.42 -7.36
CA ASN A 61 -2.31 14.31 -8.04
C ASN A 61 -1.97 12.95 -7.41
N ILE A 62 -0.78 12.81 -6.85
CA ILE A 62 -0.35 11.62 -6.13
C ILE A 62 -1.23 11.36 -4.90
N LEU A 63 -1.72 12.40 -4.25
CA LEU A 63 -2.62 12.26 -3.11
C LEU A 63 -3.96 11.61 -3.51
N TYR A 64 -4.47 11.93 -4.69
CA TYR A 64 -5.68 11.27 -5.23
C TYR A 64 -5.45 9.79 -5.51
N LEU A 65 -4.30 9.44 -6.10
CA LEU A 65 -3.93 8.04 -6.32
C LEU A 65 -3.76 7.27 -5.01
N LEU A 66 -3.12 7.86 -4.01
CA LEU A 66 -2.99 7.26 -2.69
C LEU A 66 -4.35 7.03 -2.04
N SER A 67 -5.22 8.04 -2.08
CA SER A 67 -6.58 7.95 -1.55
C SER A 67 -7.38 6.84 -2.23
N LEU A 68 -7.28 6.72 -3.55
CA LEU A 68 -7.91 5.65 -4.31
C LEU A 68 -7.38 4.27 -3.87
N GLY A 69 -6.07 4.11 -3.78
CA GLY A 69 -5.46 2.84 -3.34
C GLY A 69 -5.86 2.43 -1.94
N LEU A 70 -5.85 3.38 -1.00
CA LEU A 70 -6.29 3.13 0.39
C LEU A 70 -7.78 2.78 0.45
N SER A 71 -8.63 3.47 -0.32
CA SER A 71 -10.06 3.17 -0.40
C SER A 71 -10.32 1.76 -0.93
N LEU A 72 -9.57 1.34 -1.95
CA LEU A 72 -9.64 -0.02 -2.50
C LEU A 72 -9.20 -1.07 -1.49
N LEU A 73 -8.16 -0.79 -0.69
CA LEU A 73 -7.71 -1.71 0.37
C LEU A 73 -8.77 -1.88 1.46
N VAL A 74 -9.37 -0.78 1.92
CA VAL A 74 -10.44 -0.82 2.92
C VAL A 74 -11.65 -1.58 2.38
N LEU A 75 -12.05 -1.29 1.14
CA LEU A 75 -13.17 -1.99 0.49
C LEU A 75 -12.87 -3.47 0.29
N GLY A 76 -11.66 -3.80 -0.15
CA GLY A 76 -11.23 -5.18 -0.35
C GLY A 76 -11.20 -5.98 0.95
N ARG A 77 -10.73 -5.35 2.04
CA ARG A 77 -10.77 -5.95 3.37
C ARG A 77 -12.23 -6.22 3.80
N TYR A 78 -13.10 -5.24 3.68
CA TYR A 78 -14.52 -5.39 4.00
C TYR A 78 -15.17 -6.51 3.17
N ALA A 79 -14.87 -6.56 1.88
CA ALA A 79 -15.37 -7.61 1.00
C ALA A 79 -14.84 -9.00 1.39
N HIS A 80 -13.60 -9.09 1.83
CA HIS A 80 -13.00 -10.33 2.32
C HIS A 80 -13.67 -10.81 3.61
N GLU A 81 -13.92 -9.91 4.56
CA GLU A 81 -14.61 -10.23 5.83
C GLU A 81 -16.07 -10.66 5.63
N ASN A 82 -16.72 -10.19 4.57
CA ASN A 82 -18.10 -10.55 4.23
C ASN A 82 -18.20 -11.70 3.20
N ASP A 83 -17.15 -12.51 3.08
CA ASP A 83 -17.12 -13.72 2.23
C ASP A 83 -17.47 -13.48 0.75
N TRP A 84 -17.07 -12.34 0.19
CA TRP A 84 -17.22 -12.07 -1.26
C TRP A 84 -16.28 -12.92 -2.11
N GLY A 85 -15.55 -13.84 -1.48
CA GLY A 85 -14.67 -14.79 -2.15
C GLY A 85 -13.57 -14.12 -2.96
N LEU A 86 -13.36 -14.58 -4.18
CA LEU A 86 -12.30 -14.08 -5.06
C LEU A 86 -12.40 -12.58 -5.36
N LYS A 87 -13.61 -12.00 -5.34
CA LYS A 87 -13.82 -10.57 -5.58
C LYS A 87 -13.10 -9.69 -4.54
N GLY A 88 -13.17 -10.07 -3.26
CA GLY A 88 -12.46 -9.38 -2.19
C GLY A 88 -10.95 -9.39 -2.41
N VAL A 89 -10.41 -10.53 -2.78
CA VAL A 89 -8.96 -10.69 -3.07
C VAL A 89 -8.54 -9.81 -4.26
N VAL A 90 -9.32 -9.79 -5.34
CA VAL A 90 -9.04 -8.96 -6.52
C VAL A 90 -9.01 -7.47 -6.17
N ILE A 91 -9.96 -7.00 -5.35
CA ILE A 91 -10.00 -5.61 -4.90
C ILE A 91 -8.79 -5.27 -4.03
N LEU A 92 -8.38 -6.17 -3.12
CA LEU A 92 -7.18 -6.01 -2.31
C LEU A 92 -5.92 -5.89 -3.16
N VAL A 93 -5.77 -6.77 -4.13
CA VAL A 93 -4.62 -6.74 -5.06
C VAL A 93 -4.62 -5.45 -5.89
N ALA A 94 -5.78 -5.02 -6.39
CA ALA A 94 -5.90 -3.76 -7.13
C ALA A 94 -5.51 -2.55 -6.26
N GLY A 95 -5.93 -2.52 -5.00
CA GLY A 95 -5.55 -1.49 -4.03
C GLY A 95 -4.05 -1.46 -3.77
N GLY A 96 -3.44 -2.62 -3.53
CA GLY A 96 -2.01 -2.76 -3.32
C GLY A 96 -1.18 -2.32 -4.54
N LEU A 97 -1.59 -2.72 -5.74
CA LEU A 97 -0.95 -2.29 -6.99
C LEU A 97 -1.06 -0.77 -7.19
N THR A 98 -2.22 -0.18 -6.90
CA THR A 98 -2.42 1.28 -7.00
C THR A 98 -1.46 2.02 -6.06
N ILE A 99 -1.31 1.55 -4.83
CA ILE A 99 -0.37 2.13 -3.86
C ILE A 99 1.08 1.95 -4.32
N ALA A 100 1.44 0.78 -4.83
CA ALA A 100 2.78 0.52 -5.36
C ALA A 100 3.13 1.47 -6.53
N VAL A 101 2.21 1.65 -7.47
CA VAL A 101 2.36 2.61 -8.57
C VAL A 101 2.48 4.04 -8.05
N THR A 102 1.67 4.40 -7.06
CA THR A 102 1.72 5.72 -6.42
C THR A 102 3.10 6.00 -5.82
N HIS A 103 3.66 5.04 -5.09
CA HIS A 103 5.01 5.16 -4.53
C HIS A 103 6.09 5.23 -5.61
N TRP A 104 5.95 4.46 -6.67
CA TRP A 104 6.89 4.49 -7.78
C TRP A 104 6.90 5.85 -8.49
N ILE A 105 5.71 6.41 -8.79
CA ILE A 105 5.57 7.74 -9.38
C ILE A 105 6.12 8.81 -8.44
N ASN A 106 5.77 8.74 -7.15
CA ASN A 106 6.28 9.66 -6.14
C ASN A 106 7.82 9.66 -6.08
N ASN A 107 8.41 8.48 -6.13
CA ASN A 107 9.87 8.33 -6.14
C ASN A 107 10.50 8.93 -7.38
N LYS A 108 9.93 8.69 -8.55
CA LYS A 108 10.39 9.30 -9.81
C LYS A 108 10.29 10.82 -9.81
N LEU A 109 9.20 11.38 -9.28
CA LEU A 109 9.03 12.81 -9.16
C LEU A 109 10.04 13.43 -8.19
N CYS A 110 10.33 12.77 -7.07
CA CYS A 110 11.37 13.21 -6.15
C CYS A 110 12.75 13.21 -6.78
N ASP A 111 13.08 12.19 -7.58
CA ASP A 111 14.36 12.11 -8.29
C ASP A 111 14.49 13.20 -9.36
N SER A 112 13.42 13.47 -10.10
CA SER A 112 13.39 14.57 -11.08
C SER A 112 13.57 15.93 -10.41
N CYS A 113 12.98 16.17 -9.25
CA CYS A 113 13.15 17.40 -8.49
C CYS A 113 14.60 17.58 -7.99
N LYS A 114 15.25 16.50 -7.58
CA LYS A 114 16.67 16.54 -7.19
C LYS A 114 17.58 16.86 -8.39
N ALA A 115 17.27 16.32 -9.55
CA ALA A 115 18.02 16.61 -10.79
C ALA A 115 17.88 18.08 -11.21
N CYS A 116 16.76 18.73 -10.91
CA CYS A 116 16.54 20.15 -11.21
C CYS A 116 17.27 21.11 -10.26
N HIS A 117 17.77 20.64 -9.14
CA HIS A 117 18.48 21.45 -8.14
C HIS A 117 20.02 21.46 -8.31
N HIS A 118 20.50 20.83 -9.35
CA HIS A 118 21.89 20.91 -9.77
C HIS A 118 22.09 22.00 -10.84
#